data_df2417fce809ec6d262e8b4b464b497e
#
_entry.id   df2417fce809ec6d262e8b4b464b497e
#
_cell.length_a   1.000
_cell.length_b   1.000
_cell.length_c   1.000
_cell.angle_alpha   90.00
_cell.angle_beta   90.00
_cell.angle_gamma   90.00
#
_symmetry.space_group_name_H-M   'P 1'
#
loop_
_entity.id
_entity.type
_entity.pdbx_description
1 polymer ?
#
loop_
_entity_poly.entity_id
_entity_poly.type
_entity_poly.pdbx_seq_one_letter_code
_entity_poly.pdbx_strand_id
1 'polypeptide(L)'
;MFTIEEINKMLDDIAAELPDEIFRELNGGVSLLPETKKSDKDPQGGLYTLGEYRRDQMGRYIVIYYGSLCAVYGNSSFKAMRKHLRDVLTHELTHHLESLAGDRSLEKEDAKNINDYFSRKMRPK
;
A
#
# COMPACT_ATOMS: atom_id res chain seq x y z
N MET A 1 3.06 4.02 20.83
CA MET A 1 2.74 4.46 19.45
C MET A 1 4.02 4.56 18.65
N PHE A 2 3.98 4.17 17.39
CA PHE A 2 5.16 4.19 16.54
C PHE A 2 5.42 5.56 15.96
N THR A 3 6.70 5.93 15.83
CA THR A 3 7.08 7.16 15.14
C THR A 3 6.97 6.96 13.63
N ILE A 4 6.97 8.05 12.88
CA ILE A 4 6.92 7.99 11.42
C ILE A 4 8.17 7.28 10.87
N GLU A 5 9.33 7.47 11.51
CA GLU A 5 10.57 6.81 11.13
C GLU A 5 10.47 5.30 11.32
N GLU A 6 9.86 4.86 12.41
CA GLU A 6 9.65 3.44 12.67
C GLU A 6 8.73 2.81 11.64
N ILE A 7 7.64 3.50 11.30
CA ILE A 7 6.72 3.02 10.26
C ILE A 7 7.40 2.99 8.89
N ASN A 8 8.20 4.01 8.60
CA ASN A 8 8.94 4.05 7.33
C ASN A 8 9.92 2.88 7.20
N LYS A 9 10.59 2.54 8.30
CA LYS A 9 11.49 1.38 8.31
C LYS A 9 10.73 0.07 8.10
N MET A 10 9.57 -0.09 8.75
CA MET A 10 8.72 -1.25 8.52
C MET A 10 8.33 -1.36 7.05
N LEU A 11 7.97 -0.23 6.45
CA LEU A 11 7.55 -0.17 5.05
C LEU A 11 8.69 -0.60 4.13
N ASP A 12 9.90 -0.11 4.38
CA ASP A 12 11.07 -0.49 3.60
C ASP A 12 11.35 -1.99 3.72
N ASP A 13 11.26 -2.53 4.93
CA ASP A 13 11.48 -3.96 5.18
C ASP A 13 10.42 -4.81 4.46
N ILE A 14 9.16 -4.38 4.49
CA ILE A 14 8.07 -5.08 3.80
C ILE A 14 8.31 -5.06 2.29
N ALA A 15 8.64 -3.89 1.74
CA ALA A 15 8.88 -3.73 0.31
C ALA A 15 10.03 -4.63 -0.15
N ALA A 16 11.07 -4.77 0.66
CA ALA A 16 12.23 -5.61 0.34
C ALA A 16 11.88 -7.11 0.29
N GLU A 17 10.80 -7.51 0.95
CA GLU A 17 10.34 -8.91 0.94
C GLU A 17 9.48 -9.25 -0.27
N LEU A 18 9.05 -8.26 -1.03
CA LEU A 18 8.16 -8.45 -2.17
C LEU A 18 8.97 -8.56 -3.46
N PRO A 19 8.45 -9.30 -4.48
CA PRO A 19 9.16 -9.41 -5.75
C PRO A 19 9.32 -8.06 -6.44
N ASP A 20 10.47 -7.82 -7.06
CA ASP A 20 10.75 -6.55 -7.73
C ASP A 20 9.76 -6.27 -8.86
N GLU A 21 9.25 -7.31 -9.52
CA GLU A 21 8.34 -7.16 -10.67
C GLU A 21 7.08 -6.38 -10.30
N ILE A 22 6.63 -6.47 -9.05
CA ILE A 22 5.38 -5.80 -8.65
C ILE A 22 5.53 -4.29 -8.51
N PHE A 23 6.78 -3.80 -8.45
CA PHE A 23 7.06 -2.37 -8.41
C PHE A 23 7.38 -1.80 -9.80
N ARG A 24 7.31 -2.62 -10.83
CA ARG A 24 7.63 -2.19 -12.18
C ARG A 24 6.72 -1.03 -12.59
N GLU A 25 7.30 0.01 -13.15
CA GLU A 25 6.62 1.23 -13.61
C GLU A 25 5.93 2.03 -12.49
N LEU A 26 6.23 1.74 -11.24
CA LEU A 26 5.80 2.59 -10.12
C LEU A 26 6.83 3.73 -9.99
N ASN A 27 6.77 4.66 -10.92
CA ASN A 27 7.79 5.69 -11.14
C ASN A 27 7.98 6.61 -9.93
N GLY A 28 6.88 6.95 -9.25
CA GLY A 28 6.92 7.82 -8.08
C GLY A 28 7.13 7.07 -6.78
N GLY A 29 7.22 5.74 -6.83
CA GLY A 29 7.50 4.92 -5.66
C GLY A 29 6.39 4.91 -4.62
N VAL A 30 6.77 4.61 -3.39
CA VAL A 30 5.87 4.57 -2.23
C VAL A 30 6.32 5.66 -1.27
N SER A 31 5.41 6.55 -0.88
CA SER A 31 5.69 7.65 0.04
C SER A 31 4.85 7.50 1.31
N LEU A 32 5.45 7.80 2.45
CA LEU A 32 4.75 7.87 3.72
C LEU A 32 4.58 9.33 4.10
N LEU A 33 3.32 9.79 4.16
CA LEU A 33 3.00 11.17 4.50
C LEU A 33 2.51 11.26 5.93
N PRO A 34 2.80 12.36 6.65
CA PRO A 34 2.42 12.50 8.05
C PRO A 34 0.92 12.68 8.28
N GLU A 35 0.18 13.03 7.26
CA GLU A 35 -1.21 13.47 7.37
C GLU A 35 -2.15 12.37 7.86
N THR A 36 -3.27 12.83 8.44
CA THR A 36 -4.44 12.01 8.72
C THR A 36 -5.48 12.37 7.68
N LYS A 37 -5.91 11.38 6.89
CA LYS A 37 -6.90 11.63 5.84
C LYS A 37 -8.16 10.85 6.12
N LYS A 38 -9.30 11.54 6.25
CA LYS A 38 -10.58 10.90 6.40
C LYS A 38 -11.09 10.42 5.05
N SER A 39 -11.83 9.30 5.08
CA SER A 39 -12.40 8.75 3.86
C SER A 39 -13.48 9.68 3.30
N ASP A 40 -13.46 9.89 1.99
CA ASP A 40 -14.48 10.65 1.29
C ASP A 40 -15.86 9.97 1.38
N LYS A 41 -15.88 8.66 1.59
CA LYS A 41 -17.11 7.89 1.70
C LYS A 41 -17.81 8.08 3.03
N ASP A 42 -17.09 8.55 4.05
CA ASP A 42 -17.63 8.77 5.38
C ASP A 42 -16.88 9.93 6.05
N PRO A 43 -17.06 11.16 5.54
CA PRO A 43 -16.28 12.30 6.03
C PRO A 43 -16.58 12.68 7.48
N GLN A 44 -17.75 12.27 8.01
CA GLN A 44 -18.14 12.58 9.39
C GLN A 44 -18.04 11.38 10.32
N GLY A 45 -17.75 10.20 9.76
CA GLY A 45 -17.62 8.98 10.52
C GLY A 45 -16.19 8.73 10.97
N GLY A 46 -15.93 7.49 11.36
CA GLY A 46 -14.63 7.07 11.84
C GLY A 46 -13.75 6.41 10.78
N LEU A 47 -14.12 6.51 9.51
CA LEU A 47 -13.35 5.87 8.45
C LEU A 47 -12.22 6.78 7.96
N TYR A 48 -11.04 6.18 7.82
CA TYR A 48 -9.84 6.87 7.36
C TYR A 48 -9.32 6.23 6.08
N THR A 49 -8.72 7.05 5.23
CA THR A 49 -7.96 6.56 4.08
C THR A 49 -6.55 6.25 4.57
N LEU A 50 -6.17 4.98 4.51
CA LEU A 50 -4.86 4.51 4.97
C LEU A 50 -3.80 4.65 3.89
N GLY A 51 -4.18 4.43 2.64
CA GLY A 51 -3.29 4.56 1.49
C GLY A 51 -4.07 4.86 0.23
N GLU A 52 -3.36 5.33 -0.78
CA GLU A 52 -3.94 5.63 -2.09
C GLU A 52 -2.94 5.27 -3.19
N TYR A 53 -3.45 4.71 -4.27
CA TYR A 53 -2.71 4.58 -5.50
C TYR A 53 -3.08 5.75 -6.40
N ARG A 54 -2.09 6.48 -6.89
CA ARG A 54 -2.30 7.65 -7.73
C ARG A 54 -1.59 7.52 -9.06
N ARG A 55 -2.20 8.13 -10.06
CA ARG A 55 -1.66 8.18 -11.40
C ARG A 55 -1.92 9.58 -11.94
N ASP A 56 -0.86 10.31 -12.25
CA ASP A 56 -0.95 11.67 -12.76
C ASP A 56 0.21 11.93 -13.74
N GLN A 57 0.45 13.20 -14.05
CA GLN A 57 1.52 13.59 -14.98
C GLN A 57 2.91 13.22 -14.48
N MET A 58 3.06 13.05 -13.18
CA MET A 58 4.32 12.65 -12.54
C MET A 58 4.54 11.15 -12.58
N GLY A 59 3.56 10.39 -13.06
CA GLY A 59 3.63 8.96 -13.15
C GLY A 59 2.70 8.26 -12.18
N ARG A 60 3.06 7.04 -11.80
CA ARG A 60 2.29 6.20 -10.88
C ARG A 60 3.02 6.13 -9.55
N TYR A 61 2.26 6.26 -8.46
CA TYR A 61 2.85 6.22 -7.11
C TYR A 61 1.80 5.82 -6.09
N ILE A 62 2.31 5.42 -4.92
CA ILE A 62 1.48 5.03 -3.77
C ILE A 62 1.79 5.98 -2.64
N VAL A 63 0.75 6.44 -1.94
CA VAL A 63 0.87 7.27 -0.75
C VAL A 63 0.25 6.50 0.40
N ILE A 64 0.94 6.45 1.54
CA ILE A 64 0.43 5.88 2.78
C ILE A 64 0.39 7.00 3.80
N TYR A 65 -0.69 7.09 4.57
CA TYR A 65 -0.93 8.17 5.52
C TYR A 65 -0.61 7.72 6.93
N TYR A 66 0.50 8.21 7.46
CA TYR A 66 0.96 7.87 8.81
C TYR A 66 -0.09 8.24 9.87
N GLY A 67 -0.66 9.46 9.78
CA GLY A 67 -1.67 9.90 10.74
C GLY A 67 -2.90 8.99 10.75
N SER A 68 -3.33 8.52 9.57
CA SER A 68 -4.45 7.60 9.46
C SER A 68 -4.12 6.24 10.10
N LEU A 69 -2.91 5.73 9.86
CA LEU A 69 -2.46 4.49 10.50
C LEU A 69 -2.51 4.61 12.02
N CYS A 70 -2.04 5.72 12.56
CA CYS A 70 -2.05 5.95 14.00
C CYS A 70 -3.47 6.07 14.54
N ALA A 71 -4.37 6.72 13.81
CA ALA A 71 -5.76 6.87 14.23
C ALA A 71 -6.46 5.51 14.34
N VAL A 72 -6.18 4.60 13.42
CA VAL A 72 -6.86 3.30 13.36
C VAL A 72 -6.12 2.25 14.16
N TYR A 73 -4.79 2.21 14.08
CA TYR A 73 -3.98 1.11 14.60
C TYR A 73 -2.90 1.56 15.59
N GLY A 74 -2.95 2.79 16.10
CA GLY A 74 -1.87 3.37 16.90
C GLY A 74 -1.49 2.60 18.14
N ASN A 75 -2.41 1.83 18.69
CA ASN A 75 -2.18 1.02 19.91
C ASN A 75 -1.82 -0.43 19.59
N SER A 76 -1.60 -0.76 18.34
CA SER A 76 -1.23 -2.11 17.91
C SER A 76 0.17 -2.48 18.35
N SER A 77 0.43 -3.78 18.52
CA SER A 77 1.79 -4.29 18.71
C SER A 77 2.59 -4.08 17.43
N PHE A 78 3.91 -4.22 17.52
CA PHE A 78 4.79 -4.15 16.36
C PHE A 78 4.36 -5.15 15.28
N LYS A 79 4.11 -6.40 15.68
CA LYS A 79 3.71 -7.46 14.74
C LYS A 79 2.39 -7.13 14.06
N ALA A 80 1.41 -6.63 14.82
CA ALA A 80 0.11 -6.28 14.27
C ALA A 80 0.21 -5.07 13.35
N MET A 81 0.95 -4.04 13.73
CA MET A 81 1.14 -2.87 12.88
C MET A 81 1.83 -3.24 11.56
N ARG A 82 2.85 -4.10 11.62
CA ARG A 82 3.55 -4.56 10.42
C ARG A 82 2.59 -5.29 9.49
N LYS A 83 1.71 -6.13 10.03
CA LYS A 83 0.70 -6.82 9.24
C LYS A 83 -0.27 -5.84 8.59
N HIS A 84 -0.78 -4.88 9.34
CA HIS A 84 -1.69 -3.87 8.79
C HIS A 84 -1.02 -3.05 7.70
N LEU A 85 0.22 -2.65 7.92
CA LEU A 85 0.97 -1.87 6.94
C LEU A 85 1.19 -2.67 5.65
N ARG A 86 1.51 -3.97 5.79
CA ARG A 86 1.65 -4.86 4.64
C ARG A 86 0.35 -4.97 3.87
N ASP A 87 -0.77 -5.11 4.57
CA ASP A 87 -2.10 -5.20 3.94
C ASP A 87 -2.41 -3.93 3.15
N VAL A 88 -2.12 -2.76 3.71
CA VAL A 88 -2.34 -1.49 3.03
C VAL A 88 -1.47 -1.40 1.77
N LEU A 89 -0.18 -1.69 1.89
CA LEU A 89 0.73 -1.61 0.76
C LEU A 89 0.32 -2.57 -0.36
N THR A 90 0.03 -3.82 -0.04
CA THR A 90 -0.32 -4.80 -1.06
C THR A 90 -1.67 -4.51 -1.70
N HIS A 91 -2.60 -3.91 -0.95
CA HIS A 91 -3.86 -3.45 -1.52
C HIS A 91 -3.62 -2.39 -2.62
N GLU A 92 -2.76 -1.41 -2.34
CA GLU A 92 -2.46 -0.37 -3.33
C GLU A 92 -1.62 -0.90 -4.49
N LEU A 93 -0.72 -1.85 -4.22
CA LEU A 93 0.04 -2.50 -5.29
C LEU A 93 -0.88 -3.30 -6.23
N THR A 94 -1.96 -3.88 -5.69
CA THR A 94 -2.96 -4.56 -6.51
C THR A 94 -3.59 -3.58 -7.50
N HIS A 95 -3.94 -2.38 -7.04
CA HIS A 95 -4.45 -1.33 -7.94
C HIS A 95 -3.43 -0.96 -9.01
N HIS A 96 -2.15 -0.90 -8.62
CA HIS A 96 -1.08 -0.62 -9.58
C HIS A 96 -1.01 -1.68 -10.68
N LEU A 97 -1.06 -2.95 -10.30
CA LEU A 97 -1.01 -4.05 -11.28
C LEU A 97 -2.24 -4.05 -12.19
N GLU A 98 -3.40 -3.75 -11.63
CA GLU A 98 -4.63 -3.63 -12.42
C GLU A 98 -4.53 -2.48 -13.42
N SER A 99 -3.95 -1.36 -12.99
CA SER A 99 -3.73 -0.20 -13.86
C SER A 99 -2.79 -0.55 -15.01
N LEU A 100 -1.69 -1.24 -14.73
CA LEU A 100 -0.75 -1.67 -15.76
C LEU A 100 -1.39 -2.63 -16.76
N ALA A 101 -2.19 -3.58 -16.27
CA ALA A 101 -2.89 -4.53 -17.13
C ALA A 101 -3.88 -3.80 -18.05
N GLY A 102 -4.58 -2.81 -17.52
CA GLY A 102 -5.51 -1.99 -18.29
C GLY A 102 -4.83 -1.17 -19.37
N ASP A 103 -3.63 -0.68 -19.08
CA ASP A 103 -2.85 0.12 -20.03
C ASP A 103 -2.01 -0.72 -20.98
N ARG A 104 -2.04 -2.04 -20.81
CA ARG A 104 -1.23 -2.98 -21.58
C ARG A 104 0.27 -2.76 -21.41
N SER A 105 0.68 -2.08 -20.34
CA SER A 105 2.09 -1.94 -19.99
C SER A 105 2.65 -3.24 -19.42
N LEU A 106 1.78 -4.17 -19.03
CA LEU A 106 2.09 -5.48 -18.50
C LEU A 106 1.18 -6.47 -19.19
N GLU A 107 1.70 -7.61 -19.60
CA GLU A 107 0.87 -8.66 -20.18
C GLU A 107 -0.13 -9.16 -19.13
N LYS A 108 -1.35 -9.46 -19.58
CA LYS A 108 -2.43 -9.89 -18.68
C LYS A 108 -2.05 -11.11 -17.86
N GLU A 109 -1.33 -12.04 -18.49
CA GLU A 109 -0.86 -13.24 -17.82
C GLU A 109 0.08 -12.94 -16.68
N ASP A 110 1.03 -12.03 -16.89
CA ASP A 110 1.97 -11.60 -15.86
C ASP A 110 1.25 -10.91 -14.70
N ALA A 111 0.30 -10.05 -15.01
CA ALA A 111 -0.50 -9.38 -13.98
C ALA A 111 -1.27 -10.39 -13.15
N LYS A 112 -1.87 -11.39 -13.81
CA LYS A 112 -2.60 -12.43 -13.12
C LYS A 112 -1.69 -13.25 -12.20
N ASN A 113 -0.52 -13.63 -12.68
CA ASN A 113 0.44 -14.40 -11.90
C ASN A 113 0.91 -13.66 -10.66
N ILE A 114 1.13 -12.34 -10.79
CA ILE A 114 1.55 -11.50 -9.68
C ILE A 114 0.41 -11.36 -8.66
N ASN A 115 -0.82 -11.16 -9.14
CA ASN A 115 -1.99 -11.11 -8.27
C ASN A 115 -2.19 -12.43 -7.51
N ASP A 116 -1.99 -13.56 -8.17
CA ASP A 116 -2.07 -14.87 -7.53
C ASP A 116 -1.01 -15.00 -6.44
N TYR A 117 0.20 -14.47 -6.69
CA TYR A 117 1.25 -14.44 -5.67
C TYR A 117 0.79 -13.69 -4.43
N PHE A 118 0.21 -12.49 -4.60
CA PHE A 118 -0.31 -11.71 -3.48
C PHE A 118 -1.41 -12.47 -2.74
N SER A 119 -2.33 -13.05 -3.46
CA SER A 119 -3.44 -13.79 -2.86
C SER A 119 -2.94 -14.94 -1.99
N ARG A 120 -1.94 -15.67 -2.46
CA ARG A 120 -1.35 -16.78 -1.70
C ARG A 120 -0.60 -16.31 -0.46
N LYS A 121 0.15 -15.19 -0.57
CA LYS A 121 0.95 -14.66 0.54
C LYS A 121 0.10 -13.94 1.58
N MET A 122 -1.03 -13.39 1.16
CA MET A 122 -1.90 -12.60 2.03
C MET A 122 -2.96 -13.42 2.74
N ARG A 123 -3.22 -14.65 2.29
CA ARG A 123 -4.23 -15.48 2.91
C ARG A 123 -3.83 -15.86 4.33
N PRO A 124 -4.73 -15.66 5.31
CA PRO A 124 -4.50 -16.19 6.65
C PRO A 124 -4.45 -17.71 6.58
N LYS A 125 -3.53 -18.27 7.27
CA LYS A 125 -3.39 -19.71 7.33
C LYS A 125 -4.24 -20.27 8.48
#